data_5f074e1449cbfe08b709e19c761525f3
#
_entry.id   5f074e1449cbfe08b709e19c761525f3
#
_cell.length_a   1.000
_cell.length_b   1.000
_cell.length_c   1.000
_cell.angle_alpha   90.00
_cell.angle_beta   90.00
_cell.angle_gamma   90.00
#
_symmetry.space_group_name_H-M   'P 1'
#
loop_
_entity.id
_entity.type
_entity.pdbx_description
1 polymer ?
#
loop_
_entity_poly.entity_id
_entity_poly.type
_entity_poly.pdbx_seq_one_letter_code
_entity_poly.pdbx_strand_id
1 'polypeptide(L)'
;ERAMPNELPPRDEYLPRIVDDQVRRYLEIFGAVEVAGTKWCGKTWTACRHGESVSYVDDALALAQSDPQAMLAGEQPHVIDEWQLAPAIWNTVRHAVDRKRGLRGAWLLTGSSTPLAKDEDQARAMHSGAGRIGRIRMHPMSLAESGDSTGQVSLAALFRGEFARATVPGDAASLAAAACRGGWPETLDLSPSQSLLTAREYLNLLFSESVPRHGRDGGLARRIALSLARNLGQAATYKT
;
A
#
# COMPACT_ATOMS: atom_id res chain seq x y z
N GLU A 1 11.16 -5.80 19.54
CA GLU A 1 10.60 -4.80 20.47
C GLU A 1 9.26 -4.37 19.87
N ARG A 2 8.13 -4.57 20.58
CA ARG A 2 6.83 -4.06 20.13
C ARG A 2 6.88 -2.55 20.25
N ALA A 3 6.72 -1.83 19.14
CA ALA A 3 6.48 -0.40 19.18
C ALA A 3 5.35 -0.11 20.18
N MET A 4 5.51 0.96 20.97
CA MET A 4 4.47 1.42 21.88
C MET A 4 3.23 1.80 21.06
N PRO A 5 2.00 1.52 21.53
CA PRO A 5 0.80 1.91 20.82
C PRO A 5 0.85 3.42 20.55
N ASN A 6 0.68 3.79 19.27
CA ASN A 6 0.72 5.15 18.72
C ASN A 6 2.12 5.78 18.50
N GLU A 7 3.20 5.01 18.45
CA GLU A 7 4.53 5.52 18.09
C GLU A 7 4.76 5.41 16.58
N LEU A 8 5.32 6.49 16.00
CA LEU A 8 5.71 6.50 14.60
C LEU A 8 7.00 5.69 14.40
N PRO A 9 7.13 4.94 13.28
CA PRO A 9 8.40 4.30 12.93
C PRO A 9 9.53 5.33 12.78
N PRO A 10 10.81 4.92 13.03
CA PRO A 10 11.98 5.78 12.86
C PRO A 10 12.05 6.38 11.46
N ARG A 11 12.16 7.70 11.36
CA ARG A 11 12.16 8.41 10.06
C ARG A 11 13.45 8.19 9.26
N ASP A 12 14.53 7.84 9.89
CA ASP A 12 15.85 7.56 9.30
C ASP A 12 15.94 6.16 8.67
N GLU A 13 15.07 5.24 9.06
CA GLU A 13 14.95 3.92 8.45
C GLU A 13 14.03 3.89 7.22
N TYR A 14 13.36 5.01 6.92
CA TYR A 14 12.44 5.09 5.80
C TYR A 14 13.15 5.04 4.45
N LEU A 15 12.73 4.11 3.60
CA LEU A 15 13.18 4.02 2.23
C LEU A 15 12.34 4.94 1.32
N PRO A 16 12.92 6.00 0.72
CA PRO A 16 12.18 6.94 -0.13
C PRO A 16 11.42 6.26 -1.26
N ARG A 17 10.19 6.73 -1.50
CA ARG A 17 9.29 6.15 -2.49
C ARG A 17 8.94 7.17 -3.58
N ILE A 18 8.77 6.69 -4.79
CA ILE A 18 8.31 7.54 -5.92
C ILE A 18 6.97 8.22 -5.58
N VAL A 19 6.14 7.56 -4.79
CA VAL A 19 4.84 8.07 -4.38
C VAL A 19 4.90 9.24 -3.39
N ASP A 20 6.04 9.51 -2.75
CA ASP A 20 6.18 10.56 -1.74
C ASP A 20 5.79 11.96 -2.25
N ASP A 21 6.19 12.29 -3.46
CA ASP A 21 5.81 13.57 -4.09
C ASP A 21 4.31 13.67 -4.30
N GLN A 22 3.66 12.56 -4.65
CA GLN A 22 2.22 12.51 -4.81
C GLN A 22 1.50 12.66 -3.47
N VAL A 23 2.00 12.01 -2.42
CA VAL A 23 1.44 12.15 -1.05
C VAL A 23 1.49 13.60 -0.61
N ARG A 24 2.64 14.28 -0.75
CA ARG A 24 2.78 15.70 -0.39
C ARG A 24 1.78 16.58 -1.12
N ARG A 25 1.69 16.47 -2.45
CA ARG A 25 0.75 17.25 -3.27
C ARG A 25 -0.70 16.99 -2.87
N TYR A 26 -1.04 15.74 -2.56
CA TYR A 26 -2.41 15.39 -2.17
C TYR A 26 -2.79 15.94 -0.80
N LEU A 27 -1.86 15.96 0.16
CA LEU A 27 -2.06 16.60 1.47
C LEU A 27 -2.30 18.11 1.36
N GLU A 28 -1.73 18.78 0.36
CA GLU A 28 -1.99 20.20 0.08
C GLU A 28 -3.38 20.47 -0.51
N ILE A 29 -4.02 19.45 -1.12
CA ILE A 29 -5.27 19.59 -1.87
C ILE A 29 -6.46 19.05 -1.09
N PHE A 30 -6.33 17.85 -0.52
CA PHE A 30 -7.43 17.13 0.12
C PHE A 30 -7.38 17.24 1.65
N GLY A 31 -8.56 17.16 2.30
CA GLY A 31 -8.64 17.13 3.77
C GLY A 31 -8.07 15.83 4.36
N ALA A 32 -8.18 14.74 3.62
CA ALA A 32 -7.56 13.47 3.94
C ALA A 32 -7.00 12.78 2.67
N VAL A 33 -6.05 11.87 2.85
CA VAL A 33 -5.45 11.08 1.75
C VAL A 33 -5.42 9.62 2.13
N GLU A 34 -5.96 8.76 1.27
CA GLU A 34 -5.84 7.31 1.38
C GLU A 34 -4.65 6.81 0.56
N VAL A 35 -3.74 6.09 1.21
CA VAL A 35 -2.65 5.33 0.58
C VAL A 35 -3.06 3.86 0.57
N ALA A 36 -3.62 3.42 -0.56
CA ALA A 36 -4.06 2.05 -0.77
C ALA A 36 -3.03 1.25 -1.59
N GLY A 37 -2.90 -0.04 -1.31
CA GLY A 37 -1.97 -0.90 -2.06
C GLY A 37 -1.91 -2.30 -1.50
N THR A 38 -1.15 -3.16 -2.19
CA THR A 38 -0.99 -4.56 -1.79
C THR A 38 -0.33 -4.68 -0.42
N LYS A 39 -0.58 -5.81 0.25
CA LYS A 39 0.09 -6.10 1.53
C LYS A 39 1.60 -6.08 1.35
N TRP A 40 2.33 -5.55 2.36
CA TRP A 40 3.78 -5.43 2.42
C TRP A 40 4.43 -4.46 1.40
N CYS A 41 3.65 -3.65 0.67
CA CYS A 41 4.27 -2.66 -0.22
C CYS A 41 4.83 -1.40 0.50
N GLY A 42 4.69 -1.30 1.83
CA GLY A 42 5.25 -0.22 2.64
C GLY A 42 4.29 0.95 2.93
N LYS A 43 2.97 0.75 2.84
CA LYS A 43 1.95 1.80 3.05
C LYS A 43 2.08 2.52 4.39
N THR A 44 2.14 1.73 5.47
CA THR A 44 2.24 2.24 6.85
C THR A 44 3.47 3.12 7.01
N TRP A 45 4.64 2.66 6.57
CA TRP A 45 5.88 3.43 6.60
C TRP A 45 5.79 4.72 5.80
N THR A 46 5.21 4.66 4.59
CA THR A 46 5.02 5.84 3.75
C THR A 46 4.05 6.83 4.40
N ALA A 47 2.92 6.38 4.93
CA ALA A 47 1.99 7.27 5.62
C ALA A 47 2.64 7.90 6.87
N CYS A 48 3.31 7.09 7.69
CA CYS A 48 4.00 7.57 8.91
C CYS A 48 5.16 8.52 8.59
N ARG A 49 5.83 8.37 7.44
CA ARG A 49 6.86 9.32 6.98
C ARG A 49 6.31 10.73 6.81
N HIS A 50 5.06 10.86 6.39
CA HIS A 50 4.36 12.11 6.14
C HIS A 50 3.41 12.51 7.27
N GLY A 51 3.25 11.66 8.30
CA GLY A 51 2.41 11.90 9.46
C GLY A 51 3.18 12.47 10.65
N GLU A 52 2.45 13.10 11.57
CA GLU A 52 2.98 13.59 12.85
C GLU A 52 2.48 12.75 14.05
N SER A 53 1.47 11.93 13.84
CA SER A 53 0.98 10.95 14.82
C SER A 53 0.28 9.79 14.12
N VAL A 54 0.04 8.68 14.83
CA VAL A 54 -0.57 7.47 14.27
C VAL A 54 -1.53 6.81 15.24
N SER A 55 -2.62 6.26 14.71
CA SER A 55 -3.52 5.31 15.36
C SER A 55 -3.52 4.00 14.58
N TYR A 56 -3.13 2.91 15.22
CA TYR A 56 -3.20 1.56 14.65
C TYR A 56 -4.57 0.95 14.98
N VAL A 57 -5.41 0.76 13.96
CA VAL A 57 -6.80 0.31 14.12
C VAL A 57 -6.86 -1.15 14.60
N ASP A 58 -5.92 -1.98 14.21
CA ASP A 58 -5.84 -3.38 14.65
C ASP A 58 -5.53 -3.50 16.15
N ASP A 59 -4.68 -2.63 16.70
CA ASP A 59 -4.38 -2.58 18.14
C ASP A 59 -5.55 -2.04 18.97
N ALA A 60 -6.38 -1.17 18.39
CA ALA A 60 -7.51 -0.50 19.04
C ALA A 60 -8.86 -0.87 18.44
N LEU A 61 -9.02 -2.08 17.88
CA LEU A 61 -10.17 -2.46 17.07
C LEU A 61 -11.52 -2.27 17.76
N ALA A 62 -11.63 -2.65 19.03
CA ALA A 62 -12.87 -2.50 19.78
C ALA A 62 -13.27 -1.02 19.94
N LEU A 63 -12.31 -0.14 20.21
CA LEU A 63 -12.51 1.31 20.28
C LEU A 63 -12.88 1.87 18.92
N ALA A 64 -12.15 1.51 17.86
CA ALA A 64 -12.40 1.97 16.51
C ALA A 64 -13.80 1.58 15.98
N GLN A 65 -14.32 0.44 16.41
CA GLN A 65 -15.67 -0.01 16.05
C GLN A 65 -16.77 0.68 16.86
N SER A 66 -16.55 0.95 18.17
CA SER A 66 -17.52 1.60 19.05
C SER A 66 -17.50 3.13 18.93
N ASP A 67 -16.34 3.73 18.77
CA ASP A 67 -16.13 5.17 18.59
C ASP A 67 -15.09 5.47 17.50
N PRO A 68 -15.48 5.43 16.22
CA PRO A 68 -14.58 5.77 15.12
C PRO A 68 -13.99 7.19 15.20
N GLN A 69 -14.66 8.11 15.92
CA GLN A 69 -14.20 9.47 16.09
C GLN A 69 -12.90 9.53 16.92
N ALA A 70 -12.72 8.62 17.87
CA ALA A 70 -11.50 8.53 18.67
C ALA A 70 -10.25 8.28 17.82
N MET A 71 -10.39 7.57 16.68
CA MET A 71 -9.28 7.29 15.75
C MET A 71 -8.80 8.53 14.98
N LEU A 72 -9.52 9.64 15.02
CA LEU A 72 -9.13 10.87 14.32
C LEU A 72 -8.29 11.80 15.18
N ALA A 73 -8.08 11.46 16.45
CA ALA A 73 -7.41 12.32 17.43
C ALA A 73 -5.89 12.17 17.34
N GLY A 74 -5.19 13.28 17.14
CA GLY A 74 -3.73 13.33 17.09
C GLY A 74 -3.21 14.59 16.41
N GLU A 75 -1.88 14.73 16.36
CA GLU A 75 -1.21 15.79 15.63
C GLU A 75 -1.34 15.54 14.13
N GLN A 76 -1.63 16.60 13.36
CA GLN A 76 -1.91 16.51 11.93
C GLN A 76 -0.65 16.76 11.08
N PRO A 77 -0.44 16.02 9.99
CA PRO A 77 -1.26 14.92 9.46
C PRO A 77 -1.29 13.70 10.40
N HIS A 78 -2.50 13.25 10.80
CA HIS A 78 -2.67 12.07 11.63
C HIS A 78 -2.88 10.82 10.78
N VAL A 79 -2.10 9.78 11.03
CA VAL A 79 -2.19 8.50 10.30
C VAL A 79 -3.22 7.60 10.98
N ILE A 80 -4.10 7.00 10.19
CA ILE A 80 -5.04 5.96 10.61
C ILE A 80 -4.71 4.70 9.83
N ASP A 81 -3.95 3.78 10.46
CA ASP A 81 -3.45 2.58 9.80
C ASP A 81 -4.50 1.46 9.81
N GLU A 82 -4.61 0.75 8.68
CA GLU A 82 -5.58 -0.35 8.46
C GLU A 82 -7.05 0.05 8.71
N TRP A 83 -7.45 1.27 8.28
CA TRP A 83 -8.79 1.84 8.49
C TRP A 83 -9.95 0.91 8.09
N GLN A 84 -9.75 0.02 7.10
CA GLN A 84 -10.79 -0.89 6.61
C GLN A 84 -11.22 -1.96 7.63
N LEU A 85 -10.47 -2.14 8.72
CA LEU A 85 -10.88 -3.00 9.84
C LEU A 85 -12.07 -2.42 10.61
N ALA A 86 -12.26 -1.07 10.57
CA ALA A 86 -13.40 -0.36 11.10
C ALA A 86 -13.96 0.61 10.03
N PRO A 87 -14.76 0.13 9.05
CA PRO A 87 -15.16 0.92 7.87
C PRO A 87 -15.90 2.22 8.17
N ALA A 88 -16.51 2.36 9.34
CA ALA A 88 -17.15 3.59 9.80
C ALA A 88 -16.19 4.78 9.88
N ILE A 89 -14.88 4.53 10.04
CA ILE A 89 -13.82 5.55 10.03
C ILE A 89 -13.88 6.37 8.74
N TRP A 90 -14.11 5.76 7.59
CA TRP A 90 -14.19 6.46 6.31
C TRP A 90 -15.20 7.59 6.30
N ASN A 91 -16.44 7.29 6.72
CA ASN A 91 -17.49 8.31 6.78
C ASN A 91 -17.20 9.34 7.87
N THR A 92 -16.60 8.92 8.99
CA THR A 92 -16.23 9.82 10.09
C THR A 92 -15.20 10.85 9.62
N VAL A 93 -14.14 10.41 8.91
CA VAL A 93 -13.14 11.31 8.29
C VAL A 93 -13.80 12.25 7.28
N ARG A 94 -14.64 11.72 6.38
CA ARG A 94 -15.37 12.55 5.40
C ARG A 94 -16.18 13.63 6.06
N HIS A 95 -16.95 13.31 7.10
CA HIS A 95 -17.72 14.29 7.86
C HIS A 95 -16.85 15.31 8.60
N ALA A 96 -15.70 14.87 9.12
CA ALA A 96 -14.75 15.78 9.78
C ALA A 96 -14.18 16.82 8.78
N VAL A 97 -13.86 16.39 7.56
CA VAL A 97 -13.44 17.30 6.48
C VAL A 97 -14.57 18.27 6.10
N ASP A 98 -15.82 17.78 5.97
CA ASP A 98 -16.96 18.63 5.61
C ASP A 98 -17.27 19.72 6.65
N ARG A 99 -17.03 19.44 7.94
CA ARG A 99 -17.29 20.40 9.04
C ARG A 99 -16.34 21.61 9.03
N LYS A 100 -15.16 21.50 8.44
CA LYS A 100 -14.15 22.57 8.45
C LYS A 100 -13.75 22.95 7.02
N ARG A 101 -14.38 24.01 6.50
CA ARG A 101 -14.06 24.52 5.15
C ARG A 101 -12.58 24.84 5.03
N GLY A 102 -11.98 24.35 3.94
CA GLY A 102 -10.56 24.58 3.66
C GLY A 102 -9.58 23.70 4.43
N LEU A 103 -10.06 22.73 5.22
CA LEU A 103 -9.19 21.75 5.86
C LEU A 103 -8.38 20.97 4.82
N ARG A 104 -7.07 20.91 5.00
CA ARG A 104 -6.13 20.21 4.14
C ARG A 104 -5.18 19.38 4.99
N GLY A 105 -4.75 18.21 4.49
CA GLY A 105 -3.68 17.41 5.06
C GLY A 105 -3.92 16.95 6.50
N ALA A 106 -5.19 16.79 6.92
CA ALA A 106 -5.46 16.46 8.31
C ALA A 106 -5.27 14.97 8.63
N TRP A 107 -5.59 14.09 7.67
CA TRP A 107 -5.50 12.64 7.89
C TRP A 107 -4.85 11.92 6.72
N LEU A 108 -4.08 10.87 7.07
CA LEU A 108 -3.58 9.85 6.16
C LEU A 108 -4.21 8.51 6.55
N LEU A 109 -4.90 7.86 5.62
CA LEU A 109 -5.48 6.55 5.84
C LEU A 109 -4.66 5.51 5.09
N THR A 110 -4.32 4.40 5.72
CA THR A 110 -3.74 3.26 5.01
C THR A 110 -4.68 2.08 5.03
N GLY A 111 -4.67 1.31 3.96
CA GLY A 111 -5.48 0.11 3.87
C GLY A 111 -5.06 -0.80 2.74
N SER A 112 -5.23 -2.11 2.92
CA SER A 112 -5.16 -3.04 1.81
C SER A 112 -6.37 -2.80 0.90
N SER A 113 -6.18 -2.92 -0.40
CA SER A 113 -7.04 -2.42 -1.48
C SER A 113 -8.46 -2.98 -1.56
N THR A 114 -8.90 -3.78 -0.58
CA THR A 114 -10.26 -4.33 -0.58
C THR A 114 -10.84 -4.25 0.82
N PRO A 115 -11.84 -3.39 1.05
CA PRO A 115 -12.66 -3.51 2.24
C PRO A 115 -13.23 -4.92 2.31
N LEU A 116 -13.16 -5.54 3.48
CA LEU A 116 -13.88 -6.78 3.78
C LEU A 116 -15.39 -6.45 3.85
N ALA A 117 -15.98 -6.07 2.73
CA ALA A 117 -17.43 -5.93 2.63
C ALA A 117 -18.02 -7.33 2.65
N LYS A 118 -18.18 -7.91 3.85
CA LYS A 118 -19.09 -9.04 4.05
C LYS A 118 -20.54 -8.62 3.82
N ASP A 119 -20.78 -7.33 3.71
CA ASP A 119 -22.10 -6.71 3.60
C ASP A 119 -22.09 -5.74 2.43
N GLU A 120 -22.83 -6.08 1.36
CA GLU A 120 -23.03 -5.18 0.21
C GLU A 120 -23.64 -3.84 0.65
N ASP A 121 -24.38 -3.82 1.73
CA ASP A 121 -24.99 -2.61 2.29
C ASP A 121 -23.95 -1.69 2.94
N GLN A 122 -22.90 -2.22 3.59
CA GLN A 122 -21.79 -1.41 4.09
C GLN A 122 -20.95 -0.83 2.94
N ALA A 123 -20.71 -1.60 1.89
CA ALA A 123 -20.00 -1.10 0.70
C ALA A 123 -20.82 0.00 -0.02
N ARG A 124 -22.14 -0.11 -0.06
CA ARG A 124 -23.06 0.91 -0.60
C ARG A 124 -23.17 2.13 0.32
N ALA A 125 -23.08 1.95 1.63
CA ALA A 125 -23.13 3.04 2.60
C ALA A 125 -21.85 3.89 2.62
N MET A 126 -20.73 3.39 2.10
CA MET A 126 -19.50 4.17 1.94
C MET A 126 -19.64 5.14 0.78
N HIS A 127 -19.74 6.42 1.11
CA HIS A 127 -19.66 7.47 0.11
C HIS A 127 -18.28 7.45 -0.59
N SER A 128 -18.25 7.88 -1.85
CA SER A 128 -17.01 7.88 -2.65
C SER A 128 -15.86 8.72 -2.07
N GLY A 129 -16.15 9.61 -1.11
CA GLY A 129 -15.17 10.55 -0.56
C GLY A 129 -14.72 11.62 -1.55
N ALA A 130 -15.34 11.71 -2.73
CA ALA A 130 -14.93 12.59 -3.81
C ALA A 130 -14.78 14.06 -3.35
N GLY A 131 -13.63 14.66 -3.64
CA GLY A 131 -13.27 16.02 -3.26
C GLY A 131 -12.86 16.21 -1.79
N ARG A 132 -12.99 15.20 -0.91
CA ARG A 132 -12.60 15.24 0.50
C ARG A 132 -11.40 14.37 0.78
N ILE A 133 -11.40 13.16 0.20
CA ILE A 133 -10.36 12.16 0.40
C ILE A 133 -9.70 11.90 -0.95
N GLY A 134 -8.43 12.26 -1.05
CA GLY A 134 -7.58 11.90 -2.19
C GLY A 134 -7.19 10.43 -2.09
N ARG A 135 -7.12 9.71 -3.22
CA ARG A 135 -6.71 8.30 -3.24
C ARG A 135 -5.43 8.12 -4.02
N ILE A 136 -4.47 7.48 -3.40
CA ILE A 136 -3.18 7.14 -3.99
C ILE A 136 -3.05 5.62 -3.99
N ARG A 137 -2.70 5.06 -5.15
CA ARG A 137 -2.39 3.64 -5.25
C ARG A 137 -0.89 3.44 -5.15
N MET A 138 -0.46 2.75 -4.12
CA MET A 138 0.92 2.40 -3.89
C MET A 138 1.21 0.98 -4.39
N HIS A 139 2.34 0.83 -5.07
CA HIS A 139 2.84 -0.45 -5.56
C HIS A 139 4.05 -0.89 -4.74
N PRO A 140 4.47 -2.16 -4.80
CA PRO A 140 5.78 -2.58 -4.35
C PRO A 140 6.89 -1.73 -4.99
N MET A 141 8.08 -1.74 -4.42
CA MET A 141 9.21 -0.94 -4.91
C MET A 141 9.58 -1.29 -6.34
N SER A 142 9.83 -0.26 -7.12
CA SER A 142 10.47 -0.37 -8.42
C SER A 142 11.96 -0.69 -8.28
N LEU A 143 12.62 -1.11 -9.35
CA LEU A 143 14.06 -1.36 -9.35
C LEU A 143 14.88 -0.08 -9.02
N ALA A 144 14.33 1.11 -9.28
CA ALA A 144 14.98 2.37 -8.90
C ALA A 144 14.87 2.64 -7.39
N GLU A 145 13.73 2.33 -6.77
CA GLU A 145 13.52 2.47 -5.32
C GLU A 145 14.32 1.44 -4.53
N SER A 146 14.48 0.23 -5.06
CA SER A 146 15.27 -0.84 -4.43
C SER A 146 16.78 -0.73 -4.68
N GLY A 147 17.23 0.25 -5.46
CA GLY A 147 18.65 0.44 -5.79
C GLY A 147 19.20 -0.47 -6.88
N ASP A 148 18.38 -1.34 -7.47
CA ASP A 148 18.79 -2.23 -8.56
C ASP A 148 18.88 -1.51 -9.92
N SER A 149 18.39 -0.27 -10.00
CA SER A 149 18.46 0.58 -11.19
C SER A 149 18.89 1.99 -10.80
N THR A 150 19.68 2.62 -11.67
CA THR A 150 20.11 4.03 -11.49
C THR A 150 18.98 5.04 -11.70
N GLY A 151 17.85 4.63 -12.30
CA GLY A 151 16.74 5.53 -12.66
C GLY A 151 17.10 6.58 -13.73
N GLN A 152 18.26 6.50 -14.37
CA GLN A 152 18.74 7.49 -15.36
C GLN A 152 17.88 7.53 -16.63
N VAL A 153 17.27 6.39 -17.01
CA VAL A 153 16.34 6.33 -18.15
C VAL A 153 14.93 6.58 -17.64
N SER A 154 14.34 7.69 -18.01
CA SER A 154 13.00 8.09 -17.61
C SER A 154 12.04 8.00 -18.79
N LEU A 155 10.91 7.33 -18.63
CA LEU A 155 9.86 7.25 -19.65
C LEU A 155 9.34 8.66 -20.00
N ALA A 156 9.18 9.54 -19.00
CA ALA A 156 8.77 10.92 -19.22
C ALA A 156 9.79 11.71 -20.03
N ALA A 157 11.10 11.47 -19.81
CA ALA A 157 12.17 12.08 -20.62
C ALA A 157 12.13 11.57 -22.06
N LEU A 158 11.89 10.26 -22.25
CA LEU A 158 11.75 9.70 -23.59
C LEU A 158 10.58 10.32 -24.37
N PHE A 159 9.44 10.58 -23.72
CA PHE A 159 8.32 11.30 -24.36
C PHE A 159 8.65 12.75 -24.72
N ARG A 160 9.62 13.38 -24.08
CA ARG A 160 10.13 14.69 -24.45
C ARG A 160 11.23 14.65 -25.52
N GLY A 161 11.58 13.46 -26.01
CA GLY A 161 12.68 13.29 -26.97
C GLY A 161 14.08 13.31 -26.35
N GLU A 162 14.19 13.21 -25.03
CA GLU A 162 15.43 13.17 -24.30
C GLU A 162 15.90 11.71 -24.15
N PHE A 163 16.93 11.33 -24.89
CA PHE A 163 17.44 9.94 -24.86
C PHE A 163 18.72 9.88 -24.04
N ALA A 164 18.66 9.20 -22.90
CA ALA A 164 19.82 8.87 -22.08
C ALA A 164 20.18 7.40 -22.28
N ARG A 165 21.48 7.11 -22.40
CA ARG A 165 22.02 5.74 -22.29
C ARG A 165 22.49 5.54 -20.86
N ALA A 166 22.03 4.47 -20.24
CA ALA A 166 22.48 4.07 -18.92
C ALA A 166 22.95 2.62 -18.95
N THR A 167 24.01 2.35 -18.21
CA THR A 167 24.49 0.99 -17.98
C THR A 167 24.32 0.69 -16.50
N VAL A 168 23.67 -0.44 -16.21
CA VAL A 168 23.53 -0.93 -14.84
C VAL A 168 24.47 -2.12 -14.69
N PRO A 169 25.29 -2.18 -13.63
CA PRO A 169 26.06 -3.38 -13.33
C PRO A 169 25.10 -4.52 -13.03
N GLY A 170 25.34 -5.67 -13.63
CA GLY A 170 24.54 -6.87 -13.41
C GLY A 170 24.49 -7.76 -14.64
N ASP A 171 24.08 -8.99 -14.43
CA ASP A 171 23.88 -10.01 -15.43
C ASP A 171 22.45 -10.56 -15.39
N ALA A 172 22.15 -11.52 -16.25
CA ALA A 172 20.84 -12.16 -16.28
C ALA A 172 20.48 -12.85 -14.96
N ALA A 173 21.49 -13.34 -14.22
CA ALA A 173 21.25 -13.99 -12.92
C ALA A 173 20.84 -12.95 -11.87
N SER A 174 21.46 -11.80 -11.84
CA SER A 174 21.10 -10.68 -10.95
C SER A 174 19.67 -10.19 -11.22
N LEU A 175 19.30 -10.05 -12.51
CA LEU A 175 17.96 -9.67 -12.90
C LEU A 175 16.91 -10.71 -12.49
N ALA A 176 17.22 -12.00 -12.70
CA ALA A 176 16.35 -13.09 -12.26
C ALA A 176 16.19 -13.11 -10.73
N ALA A 177 17.27 -12.88 -9.98
CA ALA A 177 17.23 -12.78 -8.52
C ALA A 177 16.32 -11.61 -8.05
N ALA A 178 16.46 -10.43 -8.65
CA ALA A 178 15.63 -9.27 -8.36
C ALA A 178 14.14 -9.54 -8.70
N ALA A 179 13.86 -10.19 -9.81
CA ALA A 179 12.51 -10.58 -10.20
C ALA A 179 11.88 -11.59 -9.21
N CYS A 180 12.67 -12.55 -8.72
CA CYS A 180 12.21 -13.52 -7.73
C CYS A 180 12.02 -12.92 -6.33
N ARG A 181 12.88 -11.98 -5.92
CA ARG A 181 12.75 -11.23 -4.67
C ARG A 181 11.49 -10.38 -4.67
N GLY A 182 11.19 -9.73 -5.78
CA GLY A 182 10.14 -8.74 -5.89
C GLY A 182 10.51 -7.39 -5.26
N GLY A 183 9.51 -6.54 -5.03
CA GLY A 183 9.69 -5.17 -4.54
C GLY A 183 9.14 -4.94 -3.14
N TRP A 184 9.12 -5.93 -2.27
CA TRP A 184 8.77 -5.73 -0.85
C TRP A 184 9.96 -5.14 -0.09
N PRO A 185 9.81 -3.99 0.60
CA PRO A 185 10.91 -3.36 1.34
C PRO A 185 11.63 -4.32 2.30
N GLU A 186 10.88 -5.12 3.04
CA GLU A 186 11.39 -6.10 4.02
C GLU A 186 12.28 -7.21 3.42
N THR A 187 12.31 -7.35 2.10
CA THR A 187 13.11 -8.40 1.45
C THR A 187 14.39 -7.89 0.82
N LEU A 188 14.65 -6.58 0.88
CA LEU A 188 15.80 -5.99 0.17
C LEU A 188 17.14 -6.47 0.71
N ASP A 189 17.25 -6.64 2.01
CA ASP A 189 18.50 -7.05 2.70
C ASP A 189 18.63 -8.58 2.81
N LEU A 190 17.66 -9.33 2.28
CA LEU A 190 17.69 -10.79 2.32
C LEU A 190 18.52 -11.38 1.18
N SER A 191 19.18 -12.50 1.46
CA SER A 191 19.80 -13.31 0.40
C SER A 191 18.73 -13.81 -0.61
N PRO A 192 19.10 -14.15 -1.85
CA PRO A 192 18.15 -14.68 -2.82
C PRO A 192 17.35 -15.89 -2.34
N SER A 193 17.99 -16.80 -1.59
CA SER A 193 17.32 -17.98 -1.04
C SER A 193 16.31 -17.64 0.05
N GLN A 194 16.62 -16.66 0.91
CA GLN A 194 15.71 -16.17 1.94
C GLN A 194 14.52 -15.44 1.33
N SER A 195 14.75 -14.59 0.33
CA SER A 195 13.69 -13.88 -0.40
C SER A 195 12.71 -14.83 -1.09
N LEU A 196 13.23 -15.91 -1.72
CA LEU A 196 12.40 -16.94 -2.30
C LEU A 196 11.55 -17.69 -1.28
N LEU A 197 12.12 -17.98 -0.09
CA LEU A 197 11.38 -18.61 1.00
C LEU A 197 10.26 -17.68 1.48
N THR A 198 10.56 -16.40 1.69
CA THR A 198 9.58 -15.38 2.10
C THR A 198 8.43 -15.26 1.09
N ALA A 199 8.74 -15.22 -0.21
CA ALA A 199 7.72 -15.17 -1.25
C ALA A 199 6.84 -16.43 -1.27
N ARG A 200 7.44 -17.61 -1.07
CA ARG A 200 6.71 -18.88 -0.99
C ARG A 200 5.77 -18.91 0.20
N GLU A 201 6.24 -18.52 1.37
CA GLU A 201 5.41 -18.49 2.58
C GLU A 201 4.27 -17.47 2.45
N TYR A 202 4.53 -16.30 1.87
CA TYR A 202 3.48 -15.33 1.58
C TYR A 202 2.38 -15.93 0.67
N LEU A 203 2.76 -16.62 -0.41
CA LEU A 203 1.79 -17.27 -1.29
C LEU A 203 1.04 -18.41 -0.59
N ASN A 204 1.71 -19.17 0.27
CA ASN A 204 1.05 -20.21 1.06
C ASN A 204 -0.03 -19.60 1.96
N LEU A 205 0.29 -18.56 2.73
CA LEU A 205 -0.66 -17.85 3.60
C LEU A 205 -1.79 -17.18 2.80
N LEU A 206 -1.47 -16.64 1.63
CA LEU A 206 -2.47 -16.02 0.76
C LEU A 206 -3.55 -17.04 0.37
N PHE A 207 -3.15 -18.23 -0.08
CA PHE A 207 -4.09 -19.24 -0.56
C PHE A 207 -4.70 -20.11 0.54
N SER A 208 -4.01 -20.31 1.67
CA SER A 208 -4.53 -21.12 2.78
C SER A 208 -5.42 -20.32 3.74
N GLU A 209 -5.20 -19.01 3.87
CA GLU A 209 -5.89 -18.19 4.85
C GLU A 209 -6.59 -16.97 4.25
N SER A 210 -5.85 -16.11 3.52
CA SER A 210 -6.41 -14.81 3.11
C SER A 210 -7.56 -14.97 2.13
N VAL A 211 -7.42 -15.80 1.10
CA VAL A 211 -8.47 -16.08 0.12
C VAL A 211 -9.69 -16.75 0.75
N PRO A 212 -9.55 -17.80 1.59
CA PRO A 212 -10.68 -18.43 2.29
C PRO A 212 -11.39 -17.47 3.26
N ARG A 213 -10.67 -16.59 3.97
CA ARG A 213 -11.32 -15.57 4.83
C ARG A 213 -12.30 -14.66 4.08
N HIS A 214 -12.12 -14.50 2.76
CA HIS A 214 -13.03 -13.77 1.88
C HIS A 214 -14.11 -14.66 1.25
N GLY A 215 -14.28 -15.89 1.72
CA GLY A 215 -15.29 -16.83 1.20
C GLY A 215 -14.96 -17.37 -0.20
N ARG A 216 -13.69 -17.37 -0.60
CA ARG A 216 -13.23 -17.88 -1.89
C ARG A 216 -12.44 -19.19 -1.75
N ASP A 217 -12.45 -20.01 -2.80
CA ASP A 217 -11.66 -21.25 -2.85
C ASP A 217 -10.17 -20.95 -3.06
N GLY A 218 -9.36 -21.19 -2.04
CA GLY A 218 -7.91 -20.96 -2.08
C GLY A 218 -7.18 -21.89 -3.08
N GLY A 219 -7.67 -23.12 -3.25
CA GLY A 219 -7.13 -24.07 -4.22
C GLY A 219 -7.38 -23.61 -5.67
N LEU A 220 -8.57 -23.15 -5.97
CA LEU A 220 -8.91 -22.57 -7.27
C LEU A 220 -8.09 -21.30 -7.52
N ALA A 221 -8.01 -20.40 -6.53
CA ALA A 221 -7.22 -19.17 -6.65
C ALA A 221 -5.74 -19.46 -6.94
N ARG A 222 -5.16 -20.49 -6.28
CA ARG A 222 -3.78 -20.93 -6.55
C ARG A 222 -3.61 -21.43 -7.99
N ARG A 223 -4.55 -22.24 -8.50
CA ARG A 223 -4.50 -22.73 -9.91
C ARG A 223 -4.58 -21.57 -10.90
N ILE A 224 -5.45 -20.60 -10.65
CA ILE A 224 -5.58 -19.37 -11.47
C ILE A 224 -4.26 -18.59 -11.45
N ALA A 225 -3.68 -18.35 -10.27
CA ALA A 225 -2.42 -17.62 -10.13
C ALA A 225 -1.27 -18.31 -10.89
N LEU A 226 -1.18 -19.65 -10.81
CA LEU A 226 -0.18 -20.43 -11.55
C LEU A 226 -0.41 -20.36 -13.06
N SER A 227 -1.66 -20.38 -13.51
CA SER A 227 -1.98 -20.22 -14.94
C SER A 227 -1.60 -18.83 -15.44
N LEU A 228 -1.92 -17.78 -14.69
CA LEU A 228 -1.51 -16.41 -15.03
C LEU A 228 0.01 -16.25 -15.07
N ALA A 229 0.73 -16.82 -14.10
CA ALA A 229 2.19 -16.76 -14.06
C ALA A 229 2.84 -17.42 -15.28
N ARG A 230 2.28 -18.52 -15.78
CA ARG A 230 2.77 -19.20 -17.00
C ARG A 230 2.53 -18.40 -18.27
N ASN A 231 1.51 -17.55 -18.28
CA ASN A 231 1.12 -16.73 -19.43
C ASN A 231 1.53 -15.26 -19.27
N LEU A 232 2.41 -14.96 -18.30
CA LEU A 232 2.87 -13.60 -18.07
C LEU A 232 3.58 -13.03 -19.31
N GLY A 233 3.20 -11.82 -19.73
CA GLY A 233 3.73 -11.18 -20.93
C GLY A 233 3.16 -11.67 -22.25
N GLN A 234 2.15 -12.54 -22.23
CA GLN A 234 1.45 -13.04 -23.42
C GLN A 234 0.00 -12.54 -23.45
N ALA A 235 -0.56 -12.39 -24.65
CA ALA A 235 -1.98 -12.17 -24.83
C ALA A 235 -2.72 -13.50 -24.61
N ALA A 236 -3.29 -13.68 -23.42
CA ALA A 236 -4.08 -14.85 -23.07
C ALA A 236 -5.57 -14.54 -23.11
N THR A 237 -6.40 -15.51 -23.54
CA THR A 237 -7.86 -15.41 -23.48
C THR A 237 -8.38 -16.12 -22.24
N TYR A 238 -9.64 -15.80 -21.80
CA TYR A 238 -10.29 -16.48 -20.67
C TYR A 238 -10.56 -17.98 -20.91
N LYS A 239 -10.28 -18.49 -22.11
CA LYS A 239 -10.46 -19.89 -22.48
C LYS A 239 -9.16 -20.69 -22.51
N THR A 240 -8.04 -20.08 -22.14
CA THR A 240 -6.73 -20.75 -22.14
C THR A 240 -6.41 -21.42 -20.81
#